data_ef5c4f3e0c3ed73c4e838fc4b9be563f
#
_entry.id   ef5c4f3e0c3ed73c4e838fc4b9be563f
#
_cell.length_a   1.000
_cell.length_b   1.000
_cell.length_c   1.000
_cell.angle_alpha   90.00
_cell.angle_beta   90.00
_cell.angle_gamma   90.00
#
_symmetry.space_group_name_H-M   'P 1'
#
loop_
_entity.id
_entity.type
_entity.pdbx_description
1 polymer ?
#
loop_
_entity_poly.entity_id
_entity_poly.type
_entity_poly.pdbx_seq_one_letter_code
_entity_poly.pdbx_strand_id
1 'polypeptide(L)'
;DRGGKVSFTHLIGFAVVRGLARVPSMNASYAATEGKPTIVRHPHLNLGLAVDVERKDGTRSLLVPNIKHAETLDFAGCHAAYEDLIRRARTNKLTVDDFVGTTVSLTNPGTIGTLHSVPRLMPGQGVIVGVGAITYPPEYEGADPQTLAEIGISKTVTLTSTYDHRIIQGAESGEFLATLH
;
A
#
# COMPACT_ATOMS: atom_id res chain seq x y z
N ASP A 1 -6.49 -20.48 -12.77
CA ASP A 1 -7.71 -20.45 -11.91
C ASP A 1 -7.48 -21.26 -10.64
N ARG A 2 -6.97 -20.57 -9.57
CA ARG A 2 -6.73 -21.20 -8.25
C ARG A 2 -7.77 -20.75 -7.21
N GLY A 3 -9.00 -20.44 -7.64
CA GLY A 3 -10.20 -20.35 -6.80
C GLY A 3 -10.35 -19.08 -5.95
N GLY A 4 -9.49 -18.06 -6.05
CA GLY A 4 -9.60 -16.81 -5.30
C GLY A 4 -9.91 -15.62 -6.22
N LYS A 5 -10.79 -14.70 -5.77
CA LYS A 5 -11.06 -13.44 -6.48
C LYS A 5 -9.89 -12.48 -6.28
N VAL A 6 -9.09 -12.25 -7.33
CA VAL A 6 -7.98 -11.27 -7.32
C VAL A 6 -8.55 -9.87 -7.59
N SER A 7 -8.19 -8.90 -6.75
CA SER A 7 -8.47 -7.48 -6.95
C SER A 7 -7.22 -6.72 -7.38
N PHE A 8 -7.40 -5.52 -7.92
CA PHE A 8 -6.27 -4.63 -8.22
C PHE A 8 -5.45 -4.28 -6.98
N THR A 9 -6.07 -4.20 -5.80
CA THR A 9 -5.35 -3.94 -4.55
C THR A 9 -4.34 -5.04 -4.23
N HIS A 10 -4.67 -6.32 -4.52
CA HIS A 10 -3.71 -7.43 -4.36
C HIS A 10 -2.52 -7.29 -5.30
N LEU A 11 -2.78 -6.95 -6.58
CA LEU A 11 -1.73 -6.77 -7.57
C LEU A 11 -0.82 -5.59 -7.22
N ILE A 12 -1.40 -4.45 -6.85
CA ILE A 12 -0.67 -3.25 -6.46
C ILE A 12 0.12 -3.52 -5.17
N GLY A 13 -0.48 -4.15 -4.16
CA GLY A 13 0.21 -4.51 -2.92
C GLY A 13 1.42 -5.40 -3.15
N PHE A 14 1.28 -6.41 -4.01
CA PHE A 14 2.39 -7.27 -4.40
C PHE A 14 3.45 -6.52 -5.21
N ALA A 15 3.06 -5.66 -6.15
CA ALA A 15 3.98 -4.81 -6.90
C ALA A 15 4.79 -3.89 -5.97
N VAL A 16 4.14 -3.28 -4.96
CA VAL A 16 4.80 -2.47 -3.93
C VAL A 16 5.86 -3.28 -3.19
N VAL A 17 5.54 -4.50 -2.75
CA VAL A 17 6.51 -5.40 -2.09
C VAL A 17 7.71 -5.68 -3.02
N ARG A 18 7.46 -5.97 -4.30
CA ARG A 18 8.53 -6.25 -5.28
C ARG A 18 9.35 -5.01 -5.62
N GLY A 19 8.72 -3.83 -5.71
CA GLY A 19 9.40 -2.56 -5.90
C GLY A 19 10.32 -2.20 -4.73
N LEU A 20 9.84 -2.36 -3.49
CA LEU A 20 10.63 -2.12 -2.29
C LEU A 20 11.82 -3.09 -2.15
N ALA A 21 11.68 -4.33 -2.62
CA ALA A 21 12.80 -5.27 -2.67
C ALA A 21 13.89 -4.82 -3.68
N ARG A 22 13.53 -4.06 -4.72
CA ARG A 22 14.49 -3.49 -5.69
C ARG A 22 15.11 -2.18 -5.22
N VAL A 23 14.37 -1.40 -4.40
CA VAL A 23 14.82 -0.12 -3.84
C VAL A 23 14.80 -0.21 -2.30
N PRO A 24 15.71 -1.00 -1.70
CA PRO A 24 15.67 -1.32 -0.26
C PRO A 24 15.93 -0.11 0.65
N SER A 25 16.46 0.99 0.13
CA SER A 25 16.61 2.26 0.87
C SER A 25 15.26 2.81 1.34
N MET A 26 14.18 2.51 0.61
CA MET A 26 12.81 2.90 0.96
C MET A 26 12.26 2.14 2.19
N ASN A 27 12.83 0.96 2.52
CA ASN A 27 12.45 0.17 3.71
C ASN A 27 13.30 0.56 4.92
N ALA A 28 13.26 1.84 5.29
CA ALA A 28 14.01 2.41 6.39
C ALA A 28 13.13 3.30 7.25
N SER A 29 13.55 3.63 8.46
CA SER A 29 12.91 4.60 9.33
C SER A 29 13.93 5.53 9.98
N TYR A 30 13.47 6.70 10.39
CA TYR A 30 14.26 7.63 11.18
C TYR A 30 14.16 7.28 12.66
N ALA A 31 15.27 7.29 13.36
CA ALA A 31 15.35 7.20 14.82
C ALA A 31 16.31 8.25 15.38
N ALA A 32 16.19 8.55 16.67
CA ALA A 32 17.19 9.29 17.42
C ALA A 32 17.81 8.33 18.45
N THR A 33 19.02 7.87 18.19
CA THR A 33 19.74 6.98 19.10
C THR A 33 20.75 7.82 19.90
N GLU A 34 20.61 7.84 21.21
CA GLU A 34 21.43 8.68 22.10
C GLU A 34 21.46 10.17 21.69
N GLY A 35 20.30 10.67 21.23
CA GLY A 35 20.14 12.04 20.74
C GLY A 35 20.74 12.32 19.36
N LYS A 36 21.29 11.32 18.67
CA LYS A 36 21.86 11.47 17.31
C LYS A 36 20.87 10.96 16.25
N PRO A 37 20.70 11.70 15.13
CA PRO A 37 19.94 11.24 13.98
C PRO A 37 20.49 9.91 13.46
N THR A 38 19.62 8.92 13.31
CA THR A 38 20.02 7.58 12.88
C THR A 38 19.02 7.06 11.82
N ILE A 39 19.54 6.44 10.78
CA ILE A 39 18.73 5.69 9.79
C ILE A 39 18.71 4.23 10.25
N VAL A 40 17.51 3.72 10.51
CA VAL A 40 17.29 2.30 10.79
C VAL A 40 16.85 1.61 9.51
N ARG A 41 17.67 0.74 8.95
CA ARG A 41 17.33 -0.11 7.79
C ARG A 41 16.69 -1.39 8.31
N HIS A 42 15.48 -1.69 7.82
CA HIS A 42 14.77 -2.88 8.24
C HIS A 42 15.20 -4.09 7.38
N PRO A 43 15.60 -5.22 8.01
CA PRO A 43 16.02 -6.42 7.28
C PRO A 43 14.84 -7.11 6.57
N HIS A 44 13.63 -6.91 7.08
CA HIS A 44 12.41 -7.48 6.54
C HIS A 44 11.40 -6.39 6.20
N LEU A 45 10.54 -6.69 5.23
CA LEU A 45 9.46 -5.81 4.80
C LEU A 45 8.14 -6.31 5.41
N ASN A 46 7.61 -5.55 6.35
CA ASN A 46 6.30 -5.80 6.94
C ASN A 46 5.31 -4.78 6.38
N LEU A 47 4.46 -5.24 5.45
CA LEU A 47 3.52 -4.38 4.72
C LEU A 47 2.25 -4.14 5.52
N GLY A 48 2.09 -2.95 6.08
CA GLY A 48 0.85 -2.50 6.72
C GLY A 48 -0.25 -2.24 5.69
N LEU A 49 -1.44 -2.74 5.98
CA LEU A 49 -2.64 -2.55 5.16
C LEU A 49 -3.61 -1.65 5.90
N ALA A 50 -3.89 -0.46 5.36
CA ALA A 50 -4.89 0.43 5.92
C ALA A 50 -6.30 -0.12 5.65
N VAL A 51 -6.94 -0.67 6.68
CA VAL A 51 -8.27 -1.27 6.64
C VAL A 51 -9.24 -0.39 7.38
N ASP A 52 -10.23 0.12 6.67
CA ASP A 52 -11.36 0.82 7.27
C ASP A 52 -12.43 -0.18 7.71
N VAL A 53 -12.74 -0.17 8.99
CA VAL A 53 -13.72 -1.08 9.60
C VAL A 53 -14.87 -0.27 10.17
N GLU A 54 -16.07 -0.50 9.68
CA GLU A 54 -17.30 0.02 10.25
C GLU A 54 -17.77 -0.87 11.40
N ARG A 55 -18.00 -0.26 12.54
CA ARG A 55 -18.52 -0.95 13.73
C ARG A 55 -20.06 -1.00 13.70
N LYS A 56 -20.61 -1.89 14.51
CA LYS A 56 -22.08 -2.07 14.62
C LYS A 56 -22.83 -0.80 15.05
N ASP A 57 -22.17 0.12 15.72
CA ASP A 57 -22.70 1.41 16.16
C ASP A 57 -22.59 2.52 15.08
N GLY A 58 -22.14 2.18 13.88
CA GLY A 58 -21.92 3.12 12.78
C GLY A 58 -20.61 3.89 12.87
N THR A 59 -19.81 3.72 13.93
CA THR A 59 -18.50 4.35 14.01
C THR A 59 -17.50 3.64 13.10
N ARG A 60 -16.52 4.40 12.55
CA ARG A 60 -15.46 3.86 11.70
C ARG A 60 -14.13 3.88 12.43
N SER A 61 -13.35 2.84 12.23
CA SER A 61 -11.99 2.73 12.76
C SER A 61 -11.03 2.35 11.66
N LEU A 62 -9.92 3.07 11.56
CA LEU A 62 -8.81 2.69 10.68
C LEU A 62 -7.87 1.76 11.45
N LEU A 63 -7.69 0.56 10.95
CA LEU A 63 -6.73 -0.42 11.46
C LEU A 63 -5.62 -0.59 10.42
N VAL A 64 -4.37 -0.79 10.88
CA VAL A 64 -3.23 -0.99 9.97
C VAL A 64 -2.45 -2.25 10.39
N PRO A 65 -3.06 -3.44 10.28
CA PRO A 65 -2.34 -4.69 10.48
C PRO A 65 -1.34 -4.91 9.34
N ASN A 66 -0.33 -5.76 9.55
CA ASN A 66 0.71 -5.97 8.55
C ASN A 66 0.91 -7.43 8.14
N ILE A 67 1.33 -7.63 6.90
CA ILE A 67 1.84 -8.88 6.38
C ILE A 67 3.32 -8.92 6.74
N LYS A 68 3.70 -9.86 7.60
CA LYS A 68 5.10 -10.06 8.01
C LYS A 68 5.92 -10.65 6.88
N HIS A 69 7.19 -10.19 6.77
CA HIS A 69 8.17 -10.73 5.81
C HIS A 69 7.60 -10.84 4.39
N ALA A 70 6.87 -9.81 3.96
CA ALA A 70 6.15 -9.82 2.69
C ALA A 70 7.06 -10.06 1.48
N GLU A 71 8.35 -9.67 1.57
CA GLU A 71 9.36 -9.87 0.53
C GLU A 71 9.65 -11.37 0.25
N THR A 72 9.38 -12.25 1.21
CA THR A 72 9.63 -13.69 1.08
C THR A 72 8.48 -14.45 0.42
N LEU A 73 7.32 -13.79 0.29
CA LEU A 73 6.11 -14.42 -0.23
C LEU A 73 6.06 -14.32 -1.77
N ASP A 74 5.54 -15.37 -2.40
CA ASP A 74 5.06 -15.29 -3.77
C ASP A 74 3.69 -14.61 -3.82
N PHE A 75 3.14 -14.40 -5.02
CA PHE A 75 1.84 -13.76 -5.16
C PHE A 75 0.72 -14.51 -4.44
N ALA A 76 0.73 -15.85 -4.49
CA ALA A 76 -0.29 -16.66 -3.84
C ALA A 76 -0.24 -16.54 -2.31
N GLY A 77 0.97 -16.56 -1.74
CA GLY A 77 1.20 -16.36 -0.30
C GLY A 77 0.82 -14.96 0.16
N CYS A 78 1.18 -13.93 -0.62
CA CYS A 78 0.83 -12.54 -0.34
C CYS A 78 -0.70 -12.33 -0.39
N HIS A 79 -1.36 -12.88 -1.40
CA HIS A 79 -2.84 -12.84 -1.54
C HIS A 79 -3.52 -13.54 -0.35
N ALA A 80 -3.06 -14.73 0.02
CA ALA A 80 -3.64 -15.47 1.15
C ALA A 80 -3.47 -14.71 2.48
N ALA A 81 -2.28 -14.14 2.72
CA ALA A 81 -2.01 -13.34 3.91
C ALA A 81 -2.88 -12.07 3.96
N TYR A 82 -3.04 -11.40 2.81
CA TYR A 82 -3.92 -10.23 2.68
C TYR A 82 -5.37 -10.58 3.05
N GLU A 83 -5.95 -11.60 2.41
CA GLU A 83 -7.33 -12.01 2.65
C GLU A 83 -7.56 -12.45 4.10
N ASP A 84 -6.59 -13.15 4.71
CA ASP A 84 -6.67 -13.53 6.13
C ASP A 84 -6.70 -12.30 7.05
N LEU A 85 -5.82 -11.33 6.84
CA LEU A 85 -5.80 -10.08 7.62
C LEU A 85 -7.11 -9.31 7.48
N ILE A 86 -7.63 -9.14 6.25
CA ILE A 86 -8.90 -8.43 6.02
C ILE A 86 -10.06 -9.17 6.71
N ARG A 87 -10.12 -10.49 6.61
CA ARG A 87 -11.12 -11.31 7.27
C ARG A 87 -11.04 -11.15 8.80
N ARG A 88 -9.84 -11.21 9.39
CA ARG A 88 -9.64 -11.02 10.84
C ARG A 88 -9.96 -9.61 11.29
N ALA A 89 -9.63 -8.59 10.50
CA ALA A 89 -9.99 -7.21 10.77
C ALA A 89 -11.52 -7.04 10.85
N ARG A 90 -12.25 -7.54 9.86
CA ARG A 90 -13.71 -7.45 9.79
C ARG A 90 -14.44 -8.26 10.89
N THR A 91 -13.82 -9.33 11.38
CA THR A 91 -14.37 -10.18 12.44
C THR A 91 -13.85 -9.84 13.84
N ASN A 92 -13.10 -8.74 13.99
CA ASN A 92 -12.48 -8.29 15.24
C ASN A 92 -11.59 -9.37 15.89
N LYS A 93 -10.82 -10.09 15.08
CA LYS A 93 -9.90 -11.17 15.50
C LYS A 93 -8.42 -10.81 15.33
N LEU A 94 -8.11 -9.54 15.09
CA LEU A 94 -6.72 -9.09 15.09
C LEU A 94 -6.14 -9.09 16.50
N THR A 95 -4.87 -9.41 16.59
CA THR A 95 -4.08 -9.40 17.83
C THR A 95 -3.08 -8.26 17.81
N VAL A 96 -2.46 -7.96 18.94
CA VAL A 96 -1.41 -6.93 19.03
C VAL A 96 -0.26 -7.23 18.07
N ASP A 97 0.10 -8.50 17.90
CA ASP A 97 1.19 -8.90 17.00
C ASP A 97 0.93 -8.55 15.53
N ASP A 98 -0.33 -8.48 15.10
CA ASP A 98 -0.68 -8.08 13.74
C ASP A 98 -0.30 -6.61 13.42
N PHE A 99 -0.06 -5.78 14.43
CA PHE A 99 0.27 -4.36 14.27
C PHE A 99 1.74 -4.03 14.51
N VAL A 100 2.45 -4.90 15.24
CA VAL A 100 3.85 -4.64 15.63
C VAL A 100 4.79 -4.79 14.43
N GLY A 101 5.77 -3.89 14.34
CA GLY A 101 6.89 -3.99 13.39
C GLY A 101 6.54 -3.66 11.95
N THR A 102 5.46 -2.95 11.69
CA THR A 102 5.14 -2.43 10.35
C THR A 102 6.24 -1.50 9.85
N THR A 103 6.80 -1.74 8.67
CA THR A 103 7.89 -0.94 8.12
C THR A 103 7.44 -0.01 6.98
N VAL A 104 6.44 -0.43 6.22
CA VAL A 104 5.82 0.33 5.12
C VAL A 104 4.32 0.14 5.17
N SER A 105 3.54 1.11 4.76
CA SER A 105 2.07 1.00 4.69
C SER A 105 1.53 1.22 3.29
N LEU A 106 0.43 0.55 2.99
CA LEU A 106 -0.41 0.73 1.81
C LEU A 106 -1.81 1.18 2.23
N THR A 107 -2.29 2.24 1.62
CA THR A 107 -3.68 2.71 1.78
C THR A 107 -4.35 2.83 0.43
N ASN A 108 -5.62 2.39 0.32
CA ASN A 108 -6.36 2.41 -0.93
C ASN A 108 -7.70 3.15 -0.78
N PRO A 109 -7.70 4.49 -0.69
CA PRO A 109 -8.94 5.28 -0.70
C PRO A 109 -9.60 5.33 -2.09
N GLY A 110 -8.95 4.84 -3.13
CA GLY A 110 -9.53 4.74 -4.47
C GLY A 110 -10.78 3.85 -4.53
N THR A 111 -10.93 2.90 -3.61
CA THR A 111 -12.13 2.05 -3.50
C THR A 111 -13.39 2.82 -3.13
N ILE A 112 -13.26 4.03 -2.58
CA ILE A 112 -14.36 4.95 -2.26
C ILE A 112 -14.38 6.19 -3.17
N GLY A 113 -13.67 6.13 -4.31
CA GLY A 113 -13.69 7.17 -5.34
C GLY A 113 -12.63 8.27 -5.22
N THR A 114 -11.73 8.20 -4.26
CA THR A 114 -10.65 9.20 -4.12
C THR A 114 -9.64 9.05 -5.26
N LEU A 115 -9.50 10.05 -6.11
CA LEU A 115 -8.58 10.02 -7.26
C LEU A 115 -7.11 10.14 -6.85
N HIS A 116 -6.84 10.99 -5.88
CA HIS A 116 -5.48 11.30 -5.41
C HIS A 116 -5.47 11.39 -3.88
N SER A 117 -4.49 10.78 -3.25
CA SER A 117 -4.33 10.79 -1.79
C SER A 117 -2.89 11.09 -1.42
N VAL A 118 -2.72 11.94 -0.41
CA VAL A 118 -1.43 12.17 0.25
C VAL A 118 -1.56 11.68 1.69
N PRO A 119 -1.35 10.38 1.93
CA PRO A 119 -1.54 9.80 3.24
C PRO A 119 -0.49 10.31 4.22
N ARG A 120 -0.86 10.40 5.51
CA ARG A 120 0.08 10.77 6.56
C ARG A 120 0.96 9.58 6.93
N LEU A 121 2.27 9.82 6.96
CA LEU A 121 3.25 8.82 7.36
C LEU A 121 3.05 8.41 8.82
N MET A 122 3.07 7.11 9.08
CA MET A 122 2.97 6.56 10.44
C MET A 122 4.33 6.63 11.16
N PRO A 123 4.36 6.86 12.47
CA PRO A 123 5.59 6.82 13.24
C PRO A 123 6.35 5.49 13.05
N GLY A 124 7.67 5.56 12.90
CA GLY A 124 8.52 4.38 12.74
C GLY A 124 8.54 3.80 11.32
N GLN A 125 7.90 4.45 10.35
CA GLN A 125 7.90 4.05 8.94
C GLN A 125 8.60 5.10 8.08
N GLY A 126 9.26 4.67 7.01
CA GLY A 126 9.91 5.55 6.05
C GLY A 126 9.00 5.96 4.90
N VAL A 127 8.03 5.12 4.53
CA VAL A 127 7.15 5.36 3.39
C VAL A 127 5.74 4.80 3.60
N ILE A 128 4.77 5.48 3.03
CA ILE A 128 3.40 4.99 2.84
C ILE A 128 2.97 5.23 1.39
N VAL A 129 2.38 4.20 0.77
CA VAL A 129 1.89 4.25 -0.60
C VAL A 129 0.38 4.46 -0.59
N GLY A 130 -0.08 5.46 -1.34
CA GLY A 130 -1.49 5.74 -1.57
C GLY A 130 -1.92 5.25 -2.95
N VAL A 131 -3.10 4.63 -3.03
CA VAL A 131 -3.71 4.15 -4.28
C VAL A 131 -4.97 4.95 -4.55
N GLY A 132 -5.01 5.63 -5.69
CA GLY A 132 -6.19 6.35 -6.16
C GLY A 132 -7.24 5.45 -6.81
N ALA A 133 -8.37 6.03 -7.18
CA ALA A 133 -9.41 5.34 -7.93
C ALA A 133 -8.92 4.94 -9.33
N ILE A 134 -9.41 3.80 -9.82
CA ILE A 134 -9.14 3.33 -11.17
C ILE A 134 -10.25 3.88 -12.09
N THR A 135 -9.93 4.92 -12.86
CA THR A 135 -10.86 5.64 -13.71
C THR A 135 -10.27 5.89 -15.09
N TYR A 136 -11.11 6.23 -16.05
CA TYR A 136 -10.60 6.81 -17.29
C TYR A 136 -9.98 8.19 -17.03
N PRO A 137 -9.00 8.63 -17.84
CA PRO A 137 -8.49 10.00 -17.77
C PRO A 137 -9.63 11.02 -17.90
N PRO A 138 -9.52 12.20 -17.24
CA PRO A 138 -10.61 13.20 -17.19
C PRO A 138 -11.14 13.62 -18.57
N GLU A 139 -10.28 13.61 -19.60
CA GLU A 139 -10.62 13.97 -20.97
C GLU A 139 -11.65 13.00 -21.61
N TYR A 140 -11.77 11.80 -21.02
CA TYR A 140 -12.67 10.74 -21.50
C TYR A 140 -13.80 10.45 -20.52
N GLU A 141 -14.03 11.32 -19.54
CA GLU A 141 -15.10 11.15 -18.58
C GLU A 141 -16.47 11.19 -19.29
N GLY A 142 -17.29 10.18 -19.05
CA GLY A 142 -18.60 10.04 -19.71
C GLY A 142 -18.57 9.47 -21.13
N ALA A 143 -17.40 9.19 -21.71
CA ALA A 143 -17.32 8.54 -23.02
C ALA A 143 -17.73 7.05 -22.92
N ASP A 144 -18.24 6.52 -24.04
CA ASP A 144 -18.65 5.12 -24.12
C ASP A 144 -17.44 4.19 -23.96
N PRO A 145 -17.48 3.23 -22.99
CA PRO A 145 -16.37 2.33 -22.71
C PRO A 145 -15.96 1.44 -23.89
N GLN A 146 -16.90 1.08 -24.77
CA GLN A 146 -16.58 0.26 -25.94
C GLN A 146 -15.78 1.07 -26.97
N THR A 147 -16.19 2.30 -27.24
CA THR A 147 -15.45 3.23 -28.10
C THR A 147 -14.04 3.48 -27.57
N LEU A 148 -13.89 3.69 -26.24
CA LEU A 148 -12.57 3.87 -25.62
C LEU A 148 -11.68 2.65 -25.80
N ALA A 149 -12.22 1.45 -25.63
CA ALA A 149 -11.48 0.22 -25.85
C ALA A 149 -11.01 0.06 -27.31
N GLU A 150 -11.86 0.41 -28.29
CA GLU A 150 -11.55 0.36 -29.72
C GLU A 150 -10.40 1.30 -30.13
N ILE A 151 -10.30 2.47 -29.46
CA ILE A 151 -9.20 3.42 -29.68
C ILE A 151 -8.03 3.22 -28.70
N GLY A 152 -8.02 2.14 -27.90
CA GLY A 152 -6.93 1.76 -27.04
C GLY A 152 -6.81 2.58 -25.74
N ILE A 153 -7.85 3.30 -25.33
CA ILE A 153 -7.86 4.06 -24.07
C ILE A 153 -8.25 3.13 -22.92
N SER A 154 -7.35 3.02 -21.93
CA SER A 154 -7.53 2.22 -20.73
C SER A 154 -7.75 3.09 -19.49
N LYS A 155 -8.34 2.50 -18.45
CA LYS A 155 -8.39 3.13 -17.12
C LYS A 155 -6.98 3.25 -16.55
N THR A 156 -6.75 4.32 -15.80
CA THR A 156 -5.51 4.61 -15.10
C THR A 156 -5.71 4.65 -13.59
N VAL A 157 -4.63 4.49 -12.85
CA VAL A 157 -4.60 4.65 -11.40
C VAL A 157 -3.41 5.53 -11.02
N THR A 158 -3.64 6.47 -10.09
CA THR A 158 -2.54 7.26 -9.52
C THR A 158 -2.01 6.56 -8.28
N LEU A 159 -0.70 6.29 -8.26
CA LEU A 159 0.01 5.84 -7.07
C LEU A 159 0.83 7.01 -6.53
N THR A 160 0.76 7.22 -5.22
CA THR A 160 1.53 8.24 -4.52
C THR A 160 2.43 7.60 -3.47
N SER A 161 3.59 8.18 -3.23
CA SER A 161 4.44 7.83 -2.11
C SER A 161 4.66 9.04 -1.21
N THR A 162 4.29 8.90 0.06
CA THR A 162 4.64 9.86 1.11
C THR A 162 5.76 9.25 1.93
N TYR A 163 6.87 9.96 2.10
CA TYR A 163 8.07 9.42 2.73
C TYR A 163 8.74 10.41 3.68
N ASP A 164 9.57 9.91 4.57
CA ASP A 164 10.36 10.71 5.49
C ASP A 164 11.59 11.28 4.77
N HIS A 165 11.54 12.57 4.40
CA HIS A 165 12.59 13.23 3.62
C HIS A 165 13.91 13.40 4.40
N ARG A 166 13.95 13.08 5.69
CA ARG A 166 15.20 13.04 6.47
C ARG A 166 16.09 11.85 6.08
N ILE A 167 15.48 10.78 5.53
CA ILE A 167 16.16 9.51 5.25
C ILE A 167 15.97 9.01 3.82
N ILE A 168 14.96 9.49 3.09
CA ILE A 168 14.64 9.11 1.71
C ILE A 168 14.67 10.35 0.85
N GLN A 169 15.38 10.28 -0.30
CA GLN A 169 15.43 11.37 -1.25
C GLN A 169 14.35 11.23 -2.33
N GLY A 170 13.95 12.36 -2.95
CA GLY A 170 12.95 12.37 -4.02
C GLY A 170 13.28 11.46 -5.19
N ALA A 171 14.58 11.34 -5.53
CA ALA A 171 15.05 10.46 -6.59
C ALA A 171 14.78 8.98 -6.27
N GLU A 172 15.00 8.54 -5.03
CA GLU A 172 14.74 7.16 -4.59
C GLU A 172 13.23 6.84 -4.64
N SER A 173 12.39 7.79 -4.21
CA SER A 173 10.94 7.67 -4.32
C SER A 173 10.47 7.61 -5.78
N GLY A 174 11.07 8.42 -6.66
CA GLY A 174 10.80 8.40 -8.10
C GLY A 174 11.19 7.06 -8.74
N GLU A 175 12.38 6.55 -8.43
CA GLU A 175 12.85 5.25 -8.88
C GLU A 175 11.92 4.12 -8.40
N PHE A 176 11.55 4.13 -7.12
CA PHE A 176 10.60 3.18 -6.57
C PHE A 176 9.26 3.20 -7.34
N LEU A 177 8.64 4.38 -7.53
CA LEU A 177 7.39 4.48 -8.26
C LEU A 177 7.53 4.02 -9.72
N ALA A 178 8.66 4.29 -10.37
CA ALA A 178 8.95 3.80 -11.72
C ALA A 178 9.04 2.26 -11.79
N THR A 179 9.43 1.59 -10.71
CA THR A 179 9.43 0.11 -10.67
C THR A 179 8.04 -0.51 -10.57
N LEU A 180 7.01 0.29 -10.22
CA LEU A 180 5.63 -0.18 -10.09
C LEU A 180 4.86 -0.07 -11.41
N HIS A 181 5.36 0.74 -12.35
CA HIS A 181 4.81 0.94 -13.69
C HIS A 181 5.23 -0.20 -14.62
#